data_0072b1040a8d0c38d7ecb5b12182f7da
#
_entry.id   0072b1040a8d0c38d7ecb5b12182f7da
#
_cell.length_a   1.000
_cell.length_b   1.000
_cell.length_c   1.000
_cell.angle_alpha   90.00
_cell.angle_beta   90.00
_cell.angle_gamma   90.00
#
_symmetry.space_group_name_H-M   'P 1'
#
loop_
_entity.id
_entity.type
_entity.pdbx_description
1 polymer ?
#
loop_
_entity_poly.entity_id
_entity_poly.type
_entity_poly.pdbx_seq_one_letter_code
_entity_poly.pdbx_strand_id
1 'polypeptide(L)'
;MNRKDRGLGPLLGHASQLAKACMDARVSRYDVTPVQAHVLLYLNCCGGQAPQCELTGLRRVKPSTMNGVLDRLEEKGFVRRSVSGSDARRRLVTLTPKGAEQQALFQQSFLEVERTMTKGFTPEEQALLPTLLERVIQNLKEDQETC
;
A
#
# COMPACT_ATOMS: atom_id res chain seq x y z
N MET A 1 -32.52 11.79 2.58
CA MET A 1 -31.25 12.52 2.77
C MET A 1 -30.56 12.63 1.42
N ASN A 2 -30.39 13.83 0.95
CA ASN A 2 -29.84 14.10 -0.38
C ASN A 2 -28.33 13.71 -0.40
N ARG A 3 -27.79 13.28 -1.54
CA ARG A 3 -26.37 12.92 -1.67
C ARG A 3 -25.41 14.01 -1.18
N LYS A 4 -25.83 15.27 -1.24
CA LYS A 4 -25.03 16.43 -0.79
C LYS A 4 -24.93 16.57 0.73
N ASP A 5 -25.82 15.90 1.47
CA ASP A 5 -25.89 16.06 2.95
C ASP A 5 -25.09 15.00 3.73
N ARG A 6 -24.40 14.10 3.04
CA ARG A 6 -23.68 12.98 3.66
C ARG A 6 -22.35 13.36 4.29
N GLY A 7 -21.85 14.55 4.07
CA GLY A 7 -20.55 14.96 4.56
C GLY A 7 -19.36 14.26 3.88
N LEU A 8 -18.17 14.74 4.14
CA LEU A 8 -16.93 14.24 3.50
C LEU A 8 -16.48 12.89 4.08
N GLY A 9 -16.62 12.69 5.39
CA GLY A 9 -16.18 11.46 6.06
C GLY A 9 -16.82 10.18 5.49
N PRO A 10 -18.15 10.08 5.40
CA PRO A 10 -18.82 8.93 4.79
C PRO A 10 -18.45 8.68 3.33
N LEU A 11 -18.22 9.74 2.54
CA LEU A 11 -17.77 9.61 1.15
C LEU A 11 -16.36 9.02 1.06
N LEU A 12 -15.45 9.49 1.90
CA LEU A 12 -14.07 8.95 1.98
C LEU A 12 -14.08 7.49 2.41
N GLY A 13 -14.85 7.15 3.41
CA GLY A 13 -14.98 5.77 3.89
C GLY A 13 -15.52 4.83 2.81
N HIS A 14 -16.57 5.24 2.11
CA HIS A 14 -17.18 4.45 1.04
C HIS A 14 -16.22 4.31 -0.16
N ALA A 15 -15.58 5.39 -0.58
CA ALA A 15 -14.61 5.35 -1.67
C ALA A 15 -13.43 4.43 -1.34
N SER A 16 -12.90 4.53 -0.12
CA SER A 16 -11.81 3.66 0.36
C SER A 16 -12.22 2.19 0.35
N GLN A 17 -13.42 1.87 0.83
CA GLN A 17 -13.94 0.50 0.85
C GLN A 17 -14.07 -0.08 -0.56
N LEU A 18 -14.62 0.69 -1.49
CA LEU A 18 -14.77 0.25 -2.89
C LEU A 18 -13.43 0.10 -3.60
N ALA A 19 -12.50 1.04 -3.41
CA ALA A 19 -11.16 0.96 -3.98
C ALA A 19 -10.42 -0.29 -3.47
N LYS A 20 -10.51 -0.58 -2.18
CA LYS A 20 -9.95 -1.78 -1.58
C LYS A 20 -10.56 -3.05 -2.19
N ALA A 21 -11.88 -3.12 -2.30
CA ALA A 21 -12.57 -4.28 -2.89
C ALA A 21 -12.16 -4.50 -4.34
N CYS A 22 -12.04 -3.45 -5.13
CA CYS A 22 -11.57 -3.53 -6.51
C CYS A 22 -10.13 -4.05 -6.61
N MET A 23 -9.26 -3.62 -5.71
CA MET A 23 -7.88 -4.07 -5.66
C MET A 23 -7.77 -5.53 -5.21
N ASP A 24 -8.48 -5.90 -4.15
CA ASP A 24 -8.51 -7.26 -3.62
C ASP A 24 -9.00 -8.26 -4.68
N ALA A 25 -10.03 -7.90 -5.44
CA ALA A 25 -10.54 -8.74 -6.53
C ALA A 25 -9.49 -8.98 -7.62
N ARG A 26 -8.67 -7.99 -7.94
CA ARG A 26 -7.58 -8.13 -8.92
C ARG A 26 -6.41 -8.93 -8.37
N VAL A 27 -6.01 -8.66 -7.13
CA VAL A 27 -4.89 -9.33 -6.45
C VAL A 27 -5.18 -10.81 -6.23
N SER A 28 -6.45 -11.20 -6.03
CA SER A 28 -6.84 -12.60 -5.83
C SER A 28 -6.51 -13.52 -7.00
N ARG A 29 -6.22 -12.97 -8.18
CA ARG A 29 -5.77 -13.72 -9.36
C ARG A 29 -4.32 -14.17 -9.26
N TYR A 30 -3.56 -13.61 -8.32
CA TYR A 30 -2.14 -13.89 -8.10
C TYR A 30 -1.97 -14.65 -6.79
N ASP A 31 -0.84 -15.33 -6.64
CA ASP A 31 -0.52 -16.09 -5.43
C ASP A 31 0.02 -15.20 -4.30
N VAL A 32 -0.71 -14.14 -3.99
CA VAL A 32 -0.38 -13.22 -2.89
C VAL A 32 -1.63 -12.62 -2.28
N THR A 33 -1.52 -12.25 -1.01
CA THR A 33 -2.53 -11.44 -0.32
C THR A 33 -2.33 -9.94 -0.61
N PRO A 34 -3.34 -9.09 -0.38
CA PRO A 34 -3.19 -7.63 -0.53
C PRO A 34 -2.02 -7.04 0.26
N VAL A 35 -1.80 -7.50 1.49
CA VAL A 35 -0.67 -7.05 2.31
C VAL A 35 0.67 -7.44 1.70
N GLN A 36 0.77 -8.69 1.22
CA GLN A 36 1.97 -9.17 0.51
C GLN A 36 2.24 -8.35 -0.75
N ALA A 37 1.22 -8.08 -1.55
CA ALA A 37 1.34 -7.24 -2.74
C ALA A 37 1.87 -5.84 -2.42
N HIS A 38 1.36 -5.21 -1.36
CA HIS A 38 1.82 -3.90 -0.92
C HIS A 38 3.28 -3.89 -0.48
N VAL A 39 3.73 -4.93 0.21
CA VAL A 39 5.14 -5.07 0.59
C VAL A 39 6.02 -5.13 -0.66
N LEU A 40 5.64 -5.92 -1.65
CA LEU A 40 6.39 -6.03 -2.90
C LEU A 40 6.44 -4.71 -3.68
N LEU A 41 5.30 -4.01 -3.76
CA LEU A 41 5.23 -2.69 -4.40
C LEU A 41 6.12 -1.67 -3.68
N TYR A 42 6.09 -1.63 -2.35
CA TYR A 42 6.92 -0.74 -1.56
C TYR A 42 8.41 -1.02 -1.76
N LEU A 43 8.82 -2.29 -1.71
CA LEU A 43 10.22 -2.68 -1.94
C LEU A 43 10.69 -2.23 -3.33
N ASN A 44 9.85 -2.38 -4.34
CA ASN A 44 10.17 -1.92 -5.69
C ASN A 44 10.38 -0.40 -5.74
N CYS A 45 9.54 0.36 -5.05
CA CYS A 45 9.67 1.83 -4.96
C CYS A 45 10.95 2.27 -4.21
N CYS A 46 11.44 1.44 -3.30
CA CYS A 46 12.66 1.70 -2.53
C CYS A 46 13.94 1.18 -3.18
N GLY A 47 13.91 0.89 -4.47
CA GLY A 47 15.06 0.34 -5.18
C GLY A 47 15.35 -1.14 -4.90
N GLY A 48 14.37 -1.87 -4.37
CA GLY A 48 14.42 -3.31 -4.15
C GLY A 48 14.81 -3.75 -2.74
N GLN A 49 15.09 -2.83 -1.84
CA GLN A 49 15.50 -3.15 -0.47
C GLN A 49 15.00 -2.11 0.53
N ALA A 50 14.56 -2.57 1.70
CA ALA A 50 14.16 -1.71 2.80
C ALA A 50 14.37 -2.40 4.15
N PRO A 51 14.60 -1.62 5.24
CA PRO A 51 14.59 -2.17 6.59
C PRO A 51 13.21 -2.74 6.95
N GLN A 52 13.18 -3.85 7.66
CA GLN A 52 11.93 -4.51 8.07
C GLN A 52 11.03 -3.59 8.92
N CYS A 53 11.61 -2.72 9.74
CA CYS A 53 10.86 -1.77 10.56
C CYS A 53 10.04 -0.77 9.73
N GLU A 54 10.52 -0.37 8.56
CA GLU A 54 9.76 0.50 7.65
C GLU A 54 8.51 -0.20 7.10
N LEU A 55 8.64 -1.48 6.78
CA LEU A 55 7.51 -2.29 6.29
C LEU A 55 6.42 -2.45 7.35
N THR A 56 6.81 -2.60 8.61
CA THR A 56 5.88 -2.67 9.74
C THR A 56 5.08 -1.37 9.89
N GLY A 57 5.74 -0.22 9.77
CA GLY A 57 5.11 1.09 9.86
C GLY A 57 4.17 1.41 8.69
N LEU A 58 4.44 0.86 7.52
CA LEU A 58 3.72 1.14 6.28
C LEU A 58 2.22 0.84 6.36
N ARG A 59 1.84 -0.25 7.04
CA ARG A 59 0.46 -0.73 7.15
C ARG A 59 -0.11 -0.65 8.56
N ARG A 60 0.61 -0.07 9.51
CA ARG A 60 0.22 -0.04 10.93
C ARG A 60 -0.14 -1.42 11.47
N VAL A 61 0.52 -2.45 10.98
CA VAL A 61 0.38 -3.81 11.47
C VAL A 61 1.34 -4.07 12.62
N LYS A 62 1.01 -5.01 13.48
CA LYS A 62 1.92 -5.44 14.55
C LYS A 62 3.18 -6.07 13.95
N PRO A 63 4.35 -5.92 14.60
CA PRO A 63 5.59 -6.58 14.15
C PRO A 63 5.45 -8.08 13.92
N SER A 64 4.71 -8.77 14.78
CA SER A 64 4.44 -10.21 14.65
C SER A 64 3.65 -10.55 13.38
N THR A 65 2.68 -9.71 13.01
CA THR A 65 1.91 -9.87 11.77
C THR A 65 2.80 -9.67 10.55
N MET A 66 3.66 -8.65 10.56
CA MET A 66 4.61 -8.40 9.46
C MET A 66 5.62 -9.55 9.33
N ASN A 67 6.10 -10.10 10.44
CA ASN A 67 6.97 -11.29 10.39
C ASN A 67 6.31 -12.45 9.67
N GLY A 68 5.03 -12.73 9.95
CA GLY A 68 4.28 -13.76 9.25
C GLY A 68 4.11 -13.48 7.75
N VAL A 69 3.87 -12.24 7.38
CA VAL A 69 3.79 -11.81 5.96
C VAL A 69 5.12 -12.06 5.26
N LEU A 70 6.22 -11.63 5.87
CA LEU A 70 7.58 -11.78 5.31
C LEU A 70 8.02 -13.24 5.25
N ASP A 71 7.68 -14.05 6.26
CA ASP A 71 7.94 -15.51 6.23
C ASP A 71 7.33 -16.15 4.98
N ARG A 72 6.08 -15.83 4.69
CA ARG A 72 5.39 -16.36 3.51
C ARG A 72 5.97 -15.85 2.20
N LEU A 73 6.33 -14.58 2.13
CA LEU A 73 6.99 -14.02 0.94
C LEU A 73 8.35 -14.65 0.70
N GLU A 74 9.09 -14.95 1.76
CA GLU A 74 10.38 -15.63 1.68
C GLU A 74 10.23 -17.08 1.23
N GLU A 75 9.25 -17.81 1.78
CA GLU A 75 8.89 -19.17 1.35
C GLU A 75 8.54 -19.23 -0.15
N LYS A 76 7.83 -18.23 -0.66
CA LYS A 76 7.48 -18.12 -2.08
C LYS A 76 8.67 -17.69 -2.95
N GLY A 77 9.77 -17.29 -2.35
CA GLY A 77 10.97 -16.83 -3.05
C GLY A 77 10.87 -15.40 -3.60
N PHE A 78 9.94 -14.59 -3.11
CA PHE A 78 9.74 -13.22 -3.57
C PHE A 78 10.63 -12.21 -2.86
N VAL A 79 11.05 -12.50 -1.62
CA VAL A 79 11.97 -11.68 -0.84
C VAL A 79 13.02 -12.53 -0.15
N ARG A 80 14.13 -11.89 0.24
CA ARG A 80 15.13 -12.45 1.15
C ARG A 80 15.31 -11.51 2.33
N ARG A 81 15.45 -12.07 3.51
CA ARG A 81 15.82 -11.32 4.71
C ARG A 81 17.29 -11.55 5.03
N SER A 82 17.98 -10.47 5.36
CA SER A 82 19.38 -10.50 5.76
C SER A 82 19.60 -9.55 6.94
N VAL A 83 20.74 -9.71 7.60
CA VAL A 83 21.16 -8.81 8.67
C VAL A 83 22.11 -7.78 8.07
N SER A 84 21.89 -6.49 8.35
CA SER A 84 22.74 -5.40 7.88
C SER A 84 23.88 -5.14 8.87
N GLY A 85 25.12 -5.32 8.41
CA GLY A 85 26.33 -4.95 9.15
C GLY A 85 26.50 -5.69 10.48
N SER A 86 27.06 -4.99 11.48
CA SER A 86 27.31 -5.53 12.83
C SER A 86 26.10 -5.49 13.76
N ASP A 87 25.00 -4.85 13.36
CA ASP A 87 23.78 -4.75 14.17
C ASP A 87 22.77 -5.84 13.77
N ALA A 88 22.73 -6.90 14.58
CA ALA A 88 21.79 -8.01 14.41
C ALA A 88 20.29 -7.60 14.50
N ARG A 89 20.01 -6.38 14.96
CA ARG A 89 18.63 -5.83 15.04
C ARG A 89 18.16 -5.23 13.73
N ARG A 90 19.08 -4.91 12.83
CA ARG A 90 18.76 -4.34 11.52
C ARG A 90 18.56 -5.45 10.49
N ARG A 91 17.33 -5.92 10.40
CA ARG A 91 16.93 -6.84 9.34
C ARG A 91 16.59 -6.06 8.08
N LEU A 92 17.20 -6.46 6.98
CA LEU A 92 16.90 -5.94 5.65
C LEU A 92 16.03 -6.95 4.89
N VAL A 93 15.06 -6.43 4.15
CA VAL A 93 14.22 -7.21 3.24
C VAL A 93 14.58 -6.80 1.82
N THR A 94 14.97 -7.76 1.01
CA THR A 94 15.40 -7.54 -0.37
C THR A 94 14.46 -8.26 -1.33
N LEU A 95 13.99 -7.54 -2.33
CA LEU A 95 13.18 -8.09 -3.41
C LEU A 95 14.05 -9.00 -4.29
N THR A 96 13.61 -10.23 -4.53
CA THR A 96 14.28 -11.15 -5.45
C THR A 96 13.87 -10.85 -6.90
N PRO A 97 14.61 -11.37 -7.91
CA PRO A 97 14.16 -11.28 -9.30
C PRO A 97 12.75 -11.84 -9.52
N LYS A 98 12.42 -12.96 -8.87
CA LYS A 98 11.08 -13.55 -8.89
C LYS A 98 10.02 -12.62 -8.27
N GLY A 99 10.37 -11.97 -7.15
CA GLY A 99 9.50 -10.97 -6.51
C GLY A 99 9.30 -9.74 -7.38
N ALA A 100 10.32 -9.30 -8.10
CA ALA A 100 10.23 -8.18 -9.03
C ALA A 100 9.29 -8.48 -10.20
N GLU A 101 9.34 -9.69 -10.76
CA GLU A 101 8.40 -10.14 -11.80
C GLU A 101 6.97 -10.15 -11.29
N GLN A 102 6.77 -10.69 -10.11
CA GLN A 102 5.44 -10.75 -9.48
C GLN A 102 4.89 -9.35 -9.19
N GLN A 103 5.74 -8.45 -8.69
CA GLN A 103 5.37 -7.06 -8.43
C GLN A 103 4.92 -6.33 -9.71
N ALA A 104 5.59 -6.57 -10.84
CA ALA A 104 5.24 -5.94 -12.11
C ALA A 104 3.81 -6.28 -12.55
N LEU A 105 3.34 -7.50 -12.27
CA LEU A 105 1.96 -7.90 -12.55
C LEU A 105 0.94 -7.14 -11.70
N PHE A 106 1.24 -6.91 -10.42
CA PHE A 106 0.35 -6.11 -9.54
C PHE A 106 0.33 -4.65 -9.92
N GLN A 107 1.46 -4.11 -10.32
CA GLN A 107 1.55 -2.70 -10.71
C GLN A 107 0.56 -2.40 -11.84
N GLN A 108 0.42 -3.29 -12.80
CA GLN A 108 -0.56 -3.15 -13.86
C GLN A 108 -2.00 -3.09 -13.32
N SER A 109 -2.34 -4.00 -12.41
CA SER A 109 -3.66 -4.03 -11.76
C SER A 109 -3.91 -2.78 -10.93
N PHE A 110 -2.90 -2.30 -10.23
CA PHE A 110 -2.96 -1.05 -9.46
C PHE A 110 -3.27 0.14 -10.36
N LEU A 111 -2.56 0.28 -11.47
CA LEU A 111 -2.78 1.36 -12.43
C LEU A 111 -4.19 1.32 -13.05
N GLU A 112 -4.74 0.13 -13.27
CA GLU A 112 -6.11 -0.03 -13.75
C GLU A 112 -7.15 0.48 -12.74
N VAL A 113 -6.95 0.22 -11.44
CA VAL A 113 -7.83 0.75 -10.39
C VAL A 113 -7.73 2.26 -10.32
N GLU A 114 -6.52 2.82 -10.38
CA GLU A 114 -6.30 4.27 -10.42
C GLU A 114 -7.03 4.94 -11.59
N ARG A 115 -6.95 4.36 -12.78
CA ARG A 115 -7.67 4.85 -13.96
C ARG A 115 -9.19 4.76 -13.78
N THR A 116 -9.67 3.71 -13.16
CA THR A 116 -11.09 3.52 -12.86
C THR A 116 -11.61 4.59 -11.90
N MET A 117 -10.83 4.89 -10.85
CA MET A 117 -11.20 5.92 -9.86
C MET A 117 -11.32 7.31 -10.47
N THR A 118 -10.51 7.61 -11.46
CA THR A 118 -10.48 8.95 -12.08
C THR A 118 -11.15 9.02 -13.45
N LYS A 119 -11.90 7.99 -13.81
CA LYS A 119 -12.62 7.95 -15.09
C LYS A 119 -13.59 9.12 -15.21
N GLY A 120 -13.46 9.87 -16.30
CA GLY A 120 -14.32 11.03 -16.59
C GLY A 120 -13.85 12.33 -15.93
N PHE A 121 -12.74 12.30 -15.19
CA PHE A 121 -12.15 13.51 -14.62
C PHE A 121 -11.41 14.32 -15.68
N THR A 122 -11.45 15.65 -15.54
CA THR A 122 -10.56 16.52 -16.31
C THR A 122 -9.12 16.37 -15.81
N PRO A 123 -8.09 16.71 -16.62
CA PRO A 123 -6.70 16.69 -16.15
C PRO A 123 -6.46 17.53 -14.89
N GLU A 124 -7.15 18.66 -14.76
CA GLU A 124 -7.09 19.56 -13.59
C GLU A 124 -7.68 18.89 -12.35
N GLU A 125 -8.84 18.25 -12.48
CA GLU A 125 -9.48 17.51 -11.39
C GLU A 125 -8.61 16.31 -10.95
N GLN A 126 -8.02 15.61 -11.89
CA GLN A 126 -7.15 14.47 -11.64
C GLN A 126 -5.88 14.88 -10.87
N ALA A 127 -5.32 16.05 -11.19
CA ALA A 127 -4.16 16.60 -10.49
C ALA A 127 -4.53 17.16 -9.10
N LEU A 128 -5.70 17.75 -8.97
CA LEU A 128 -6.15 18.44 -7.74
C LEU A 128 -6.59 17.48 -6.64
N LEU A 129 -7.24 16.38 -6.99
CA LEU A 129 -7.82 15.46 -6.00
C LEU A 129 -6.80 14.90 -5.00
N PRO A 130 -5.63 14.38 -5.42
CA PRO A 130 -4.60 13.92 -4.48
C PRO A 130 -4.14 15.03 -3.53
N THR A 131 -3.92 16.23 -4.04
CA THR A 131 -3.50 17.39 -3.24
C THR A 131 -4.52 17.74 -2.16
N LEU A 132 -5.82 17.72 -2.50
CA LEU A 132 -6.88 17.98 -1.53
C LEU A 132 -7.00 16.88 -0.49
N LEU A 133 -6.84 15.63 -0.88
CA LEU A 133 -6.85 14.49 0.05
C LEU A 133 -5.67 14.55 1.02
N GLU A 134 -4.49 14.92 0.57
CA GLU A 134 -3.31 15.12 1.43
C GLU A 134 -3.56 16.22 2.46
N ARG A 135 -4.20 17.31 2.07
CA ARG A 135 -4.59 18.38 2.99
C ARG A 135 -5.60 17.89 4.05
N VAL A 136 -6.57 17.08 3.65
CA VAL A 136 -7.52 16.46 4.59
C VAL A 136 -6.77 15.57 5.58
N ILE A 137 -5.85 14.74 5.11
CA ILE A 137 -5.05 13.86 5.94
C ILE A 137 -4.22 14.67 6.95
N GLN A 138 -3.57 15.72 6.50
CA GLN A 138 -2.75 16.58 7.38
C GLN A 138 -3.60 17.25 8.45
N ASN A 139 -4.74 17.82 8.09
CA ASN A 139 -5.65 18.46 9.05
C ASN A 139 -6.10 17.47 10.12
N LEU A 140 -6.43 16.23 9.74
CA LEU A 140 -6.85 15.22 10.69
C LEU A 140 -5.73 14.75 11.62
N LYS A 141 -4.48 14.69 11.13
CA LYS A 141 -3.32 14.38 11.96
C LYS A 141 -3.08 15.44 13.02
N GLU A 142 -3.11 16.71 12.63
CA GLU A 142 -2.93 17.84 13.54
C GLU A 142 -4.01 17.87 14.63
N ASP A 143 -5.25 17.54 14.30
CA ASP A 143 -6.33 17.45 15.28
C ASP A 143 -6.08 16.33 16.30
N GLN A 144 -5.58 15.17 15.86
CA GLN A 144 -5.25 14.05 16.76
C GLN A 144 -4.08 14.38 17.71
N GLU A 145 -3.11 15.16 17.26
CA GLU A 145 -1.99 15.60 18.10
C GLU A 145 -2.40 16.62 19.16
N THR A 146 -3.50 17.34 18.91
CA THR A 146 -4.02 18.39 19.81
C THR A 146 -5.00 17.80 20.87
N CYS A 147 -5.53 16.64 20.62
CA CYS A 147 -6.36 15.89 21.56
C CYS A 147 -5.50 14.97 22.43
#